data_1b8c1dafeedd441caf01f7fc4050da6a
#
_entry.id   1b8c1dafeedd441caf01f7fc4050da6a
#
_cell.length_a   1.000
_cell.length_b   1.000
_cell.length_c   1.000
_cell.angle_alpha   90.00
_cell.angle_beta   90.00
_cell.angle_gamma   90.00
#
_symmetry.space_group_name_H-M   'P 1'
#
loop_
_entity.id
_entity.type
_entity.pdbx_description
1 polymer ?
#
loop_
_entity_poly.entity_id
_entity_poly.type
_entity_poly.pdbx_seq_one_letter_code
_entity_poly.pdbx_strand_id
1 'polypeptide(L)'
;TSATPFSNEEYTMSVCLDQARIIADASLVKGREMGLKPLSVAVIDPRTSIVACLSEDGCSQMRQRIALGKAKAAIQLGLGTRALMKRAEEQAYFIQSMNGLAGGEFVPVPGGVLLRDQSGVLLGAVGISGDTSDNDETAALAGIAAAGLVGETG
;
A
#
# COMPACT_ATOMS: atom_id res chain seq x y z
N THR A 1 19.09 -26.73 -18.14
CA THR A 1 17.61 -26.68 -18.05
C THR A 1 17.21 -25.25 -17.72
N SER A 2 16.79 -24.48 -18.75
CA SER A 2 16.24 -23.14 -18.54
C SER A 2 14.89 -23.28 -17.85
N ALA A 3 14.77 -22.72 -16.65
CA ALA A 3 13.47 -22.54 -16.03
C ALA A 3 12.68 -21.58 -16.92
N THR A 4 11.55 -22.03 -17.45
CA THR A 4 10.59 -21.14 -18.10
C THR A 4 10.12 -20.14 -17.05
N PRO A 5 10.24 -18.82 -17.30
CA PRO A 5 9.65 -17.87 -16.41
C PRO A 5 8.14 -18.11 -16.33
N PHE A 6 7.58 -18.06 -15.14
CA PHE A 6 6.12 -18.15 -14.95
C PHE A 6 5.45 -17.16 -15.91
N SER A 7 4.45 -17.63 -16.66
CA SER A 7 3.72 -16.73 -17.55
C SER A 7 2.91 -15.74 -16.72
N ASN A 8 2.87 -14.48 -17.15
CA ASN A 8 2.07 -13.45 -16.48
C ASN A 8 0.57 -13.80 -16.39
N GLU A 9 0.12 -14.76 -17.17
CA GLU A 9 -1.26 -15.23 -17.19
C GLU A 9 -1.66 -16.01 -15.92
N GLU A 10 -0.70 -16.62 -15.23
CA GLU A 10 -0.95 -17.36 -13.98
C GLU A 10 -1.17 -16.46 -12.76
N TYR A 11 -0.87 -15.15 -12.86
CA TYR A 11 -0.94 -14.20 -11.75
C TYR A 11 -1.93 -13.05 -12.00
N THR A 12 -2.94 -13.26 -12.84
CA THR A 12 -3.92 -12.21 -13.22
C THR A 12 -4.77 -11.69 -12.05
N MET A 13 -4.76 -12.37 -10.88
CA MET A 13 -5.56 -12.04 -9.69
C MET A 13 -4.70 -11.47 -8.55
N SER A 14 -3.46 -11.11 -8.81
CA SER A 14 -2.54 -10.57 -7.81
C SER A 14 -1.52 -9.67 -8.46
N VAL A 15 -1.06 -8.65 -7.71
CA VAL A 15 0.09 -7.84 -8.11
C VAL A 15 1.31 -8.76 -8.25
N CYS A 16 2.02 -8.66 -9.39
CA CYS A 16 3.24 -9.43 -9.61
C CYS A 16 4.47 -8.69 -9.07
N LEU A 17 5.59 -9.41 -8.97
CA LEU A 17 6.84 -8.84 -8.44
C LEU A 17 7.32 -7.64 -9.27
N ASP A 18 7.26 -7.72 -10.59
CA ASP A 18 7.68 -6.60 -11.45
C ASP A 18 6.83 -5.36 -11.24
N GLN A 19 5.53 -5.49 -11.15
CA GLN A 19 4.62 -4.39 -10.82
C GLN A 19 4.94 -3.81 -9.43
N ALA A 20 5.13 -4.68 -8.44
CA ALA A 20 5.45 -4.26 -7.08
C ALA A 20 6.76 -3.47 -6.99
N ARG A 21 7.78 -3.88 -7.74
CA ARG A 21 9.06 -3.15 -7.84
C ARG A 21 8.86 -1.78 -8.48
N ILE A 22 8.12 -1.69 -9.58
CA ILE A 22 7.82 -0.42 -10.23
C ILE A 22 7.10 0.51 -9.26
N ILE A 23 6.08 0.02 -8.56
CA ILE A 23 5.32 0.80 -7.58
C ILE A 23 6.25 1.33 -6.49
N ALA A 24 7.05 0.45 -5.89
CA ALA A 24 7.93 0.80 -4.79
C ALA A 24 8.97 1.86 -5.24
N ASP A 25 9.66 1.62 -6.34
CA ASP A 25 10.69 2.53 -6.84
C ASP A 25 10.11 3.89 -7.25
N ALA A 26 9.00 3.90 -8.00
CA ALA A 26 8.38 5.14 -8.46
C ALA A 26 7.76 5.94 -7.30
N SER A 27 7.24 5.28 -6.27
CA SER A 27 6.78 5.95 -5.04
C SER A 27 7.92 6.68 -4.33
N LEU A 28 9.08 6.04 -4.21
CA LEU A 28 10.25 6.66 -3.59
C LEU A 28 10.80 7.81 -4.44
N VAL A 29 10.83 7.67 -5.76
CA VAL A 29 11.21 8.76 -6.67
C VAL A 29 10.28 9.96 -6.47
N LYS A 30 8.97 9.73 -6.41
CA LYS A 30 7.99 10.80 -6.16
C LYS A 30 8.23 11.49 -4.82
N GLY A 31 8.54 10.73 -3.78
CA GLY A 31 8.88 11.29 -2.47
C GLY A 31 10.11 12.20 -2.54
N ARG A 32 11.13 11.82 -3.31
CA ARG A 32 12.34 12.66 -3.49
C ARG A 32 12.03 13.91 -4.30
N GLU A 33 11.21 13.80 -5.34
CA GLU A 33 10.77 14.98 -6.12
C GLU A 33 9.99 15.99 -5.25
N MET A 34 9.16 15.51 -4.34
CA MET A 34 8.37 16.36 -3.44
C MET A 34 9.18 16.88 -2.23
N GLY A 35 10.42 16.43 -2.04
CA GLY A 35 11.23 16.80 -0.88
C GLY A 35 10.72 16.25 0.44
N LEU A 36 10.05 15.09 0.43
CA LEU A 36 9.49 14.48 1.62
C LEU A 36 10.58 13.91 2.54
N LYS A 37 10.21 13.67 3.79
CA LYS A 37 11.04 12.87 4.71
C LYS A 37 11.21 11.45 4.15
N PRO A 38 12.22 10.68 4.62
CA PRO A 38 12.42 9.31 4.16
C PRO A 38 11.16 8.46 4.29
N LEU A 39 10.87 7.68 3.24
CA LEU A 39 9.67 6.87 3.13
C LEU A 39 9.96 5.38 3.26
N SER A 40 9.02 4.65 3.86
CA SER A 40 8.87 3.21 3.71
C SER A 40 7.67 2.92 2.82
N VAL A 41 7.82 1.96 1.91
CA VAL A 41 6.75 1.49 1.03
C VAL A 41 6.59 -0.02 1.15
N ALA A 42 5.36 -0.48 1.28
CA ALA A 42 5.01 -1.90 1.31
C ALA A 42 3.96 -2.17 0.24
N VAL A 43 4.20 -3.18 -0.59
CA VAL A 43 3.25 -3.68 -1.59
C VAL A 43 2.87 -5.09 -1.19
N ILE A 44 1.57 -5.33 -0.99
CA ILE A 44 1.04 -6.62 -0.55
C ILE A 44 0.03 -7.17 -1.54
N ASP A 45 -0.14 -8.49 -1.55
CA ASP A 45 -1.14 -9.18 -2.36
C ASP A 45 -2.52 -9.18 -1.66
N PRO A 46 -3.59 -9.71 -2.30
CA PRO A 46 -4.93 -9.75 -1.68
C PRO A 46 -5.04 -10.61 -0.42
N ARG A 47 -4.03 -11.42 -0.11
CA ARG A 47 -3.95 -12.23 1.13
C ARG A 47 -3.14 -11.54 2.22
N THR A 48 -2.73 -10.29 1.97
CA THR A 48 -1.84 -9.51 2.83
C THR A 48 -0.40 -10.00 2.91
N SER A 49 0.03 -10.89 2.02
CA SER A 49 1.43 -11.29 1.91
C SER A 49 2.26 -10.17 1.27
N ILE A 50 3.45 -9.93 1.82
CA ILE A 50 4.36 -8.91 1.29
C ILE A 50 4.95 -9.39 -0.03
N VAL A 51 4.81 -8.59 -1.09
CA VAL A 51 5.47 -8.81 -2.38
C VAL A 51 6.75 -8.00 -2.48
N ALA A 52 6.72 -6.72 -2.05
CA ALA A 52 7.89 -5.87 -1.97
C ALA A 52 7.77 -4.92 -0.78
N CYS A 53 8.88 -4.66 -0.10
CA CYS A 53 8.95 -3.70 0.99
C CYS A 53 10.31 -3.03 0.97
N LEU A 54 10.34 -1.71 0.82
CA LEU A 54 11.56 -0.92 0.78
C LEU A 54 11.47 0.23 1.78
N SER A 55 12.57 0.51 2.47
CA SER A 55 12.70 1.68 3.33
C SER A 55 13.90 2.50 2.88
N GLU A 56 13.71 3.80 2.71
CA GLU A 56 14.82 4.70 2.44
C GLU A 56 15.72 4.83 3.67
N ASP A 57 16.98 5.16 3.43
CA ASP A 57 17.93 5.48 4.50
C ASP A 57 17.36 6.61 5.37
N GLY A 58 17.52 6.49 6.66
CA GLY A 58 17.05 7.51 7.62
C GLY A 58 15.59 7.38 8.04
N CYS A 59 14.84 6.40 7.54
CA CYS A 59 13.50 6.11 8.04
C CYS A 59 13.53 5.76 9.53
N SER A 60 12.56 6.27 10.30
CA SER A 60 12.39 5.84 11.68
C SER A 60 11.88 4.38 11.74
N GLN A 61 12.17 3.72 12.84
CA GLN A 61 11.95 2.28 13.03
C GLN A 61 10.51 1.82 12.74
N MET A 62 9.52 2.61 13.12
CA MET A 62 8.12 2.24 12.97
C MET A 62 7.56 2.42 11.55
N ARG A 63 8.25 3.13 10.66
CA ARG A 63 7.68 3.50 9.36
C ARG A 63 7.33 2.31 8.49
N GLN A 64 8.18 1.29 8.46
CA GLN A 64 7.89 0.05 7.73
C GLN A 64 6.62 -0.62 8.25
N ARG A 65 6.46 -0.71 9.57
CA ARG A 65 5.28 -1.33 10.18
C ARG A 65 4.01 -0.50 9.96
N ILE A 66 4.13 0.82 10.00
CA ILE A 66 3.00 1.71 9.70
C ILE A 66 2.58 1.56 8.24
N ALA A 67 3.54 1.55 7.30
CA ALA A 67 3.27 1.34 5.88
C ALA A 67 2.52 0.00 5.65
N LEU A 68 3.02 -1.08 6.24
CA LEU A 68 2.39 -2.39 6.17
C LEU A 68 1.00 -2.39 6.80
N GLY A 69 0.83 -1.75 7.95
CA GLY A 69 -0.45 -1.63 8.64
C GLY A 69 -1.50 -0.85 7.83
N LYS A 70 -1.08 0.17 7.08
CA LYS A 70 -1.94 0.90 6.15
C LYS A 70 -2.40 -0.01 5.00
N ALA A 71 -1.47 -0.72 4.37
CA ALA A 71 -1.79 -1.64 3.28
C ALA A 71 -2.73 -2.78 3.74
N LYS A 72 -2.42 -3.39 4.88
CA LYS A 72 -3.27 -4.45 5.47
C LYS A 72 -4.67 -3.96 5.81
N ALA A 73 -4.78 -2.78 6.42
CA ALA A 73 -6.08 -2.20 6.76
C ALA A 73 -6.95 -2.02 5.52
N ALA A 74 -6.38 -1.54 4.42
CA ALA A 74 -7.09 -1.38 3.15
C ALA A 74 -7.64 -2.72 2.63
N ILE A 75 -6.84 -3.77 2.62
CA ILE A 75 -7.28 -5.11 2.19
C ILE A 75 -8.36 -5.67 3.13
N GLN A 76 -8.15 -5.56 4.43
CA GLN A 76 -9.03 -6.19 5.43
C GLN A 76 -10.43 -5.63 5.42
N LEU A 77 -10.61 -4.33 5.17
CA LEU A 77 -11.93 -3.72 5.06
C LEU A 77 -12.38 -3.46 3.60
N GLY A 78 -11.52 -3.70 2.62
CA GLY A 78 -11.86 -3.48 1.22
C GLY A 78 -12.01 -2.00 0.84
N LEU A 79 -11.34 -1.10 1.56
CA LEU A 79 -11.41 0.35 1.38
C LEU A 79 -10.02 0.95 1.50
N GLY A 80 -9.71 1.98 0.72
CA GLY A 80 -8.52 2.79 0.94
C GLY A 80 -8.54 3.44 2.33
N THR A 81 -7.37 3.68 2.90
CA THR A 81 -7.27 4.13 4.31
C THR A 81 -7.73 5.57 4.53
N ARG A 82 -7.92 6.37 3.49
CA ARG A 82 -8.60 7.67 3.61
C ARG A 82 -10.04 7.49 4.07
N ALA A 83 -10.77 6.53 3.48
CA ALA A 83 -12.13 6.19 3.92
C ALA A 83 -12.14 5.63 5.34
N LEU A 84 -11.13 4.86 5.71
CA LEU A 84 -11.00 4.32 7.07
C LEU A 84 -10.75 5.41 8.11
N MET A 85 -9.96 6.43 7.76
CA MET A 85 -9.75 7.59 8.64
C MET A 85 -11.06 8.33 8.88
N LYS A 86 -11.85 8.55 7.84
CA LYS A 86 -13.18 9.16 7.96
C LYS A 86 -14.07 8.31 8.88
N ARG A 87 -14.04 7.00 8.71
CA ARG A 87 -14.81 6.09 9.58
C ARG A 87 -14.33 6.18 11.03
N ALA A 88 -13.02 6.31 11.26
CA ALA A 88 -12.47 6.46 12.60
C ALA A 88 -12.91 7.75 13.28
N GLU A 89 -13.07 8.82 12.52
CA GLU A 89 -13.58 10.12 13.04
C GLU A 89 -15.05 10.02 13.41
N GLU A 90 -15.85 9.31 12.61
CA GLU A 90 -17.30 9.18 12.81
C GLU A 90 -17.66 8.07 13.80
N GLN A 91 -16.93 6.96 13.82
CA GLN A 91 -17.21 5.75 14.57
C GLN A 91 -15.91 5.12 15.12
N ALA A 92 -15.25 5.83 16.03
CA ALA A 92 -13.99 5.37 16.62
C ALA A 92 -14.09 3.97 17.22
N TYR A 93 -15.22 3.64 17.86
CA TYR A 93 -15.46 2.33 18.46
C TYR A 93 -15.40 1.18 17.44
N PHE A 94 -15.90 1.41 16.21
CA PHE A 94 -15.82 0.40 15.14
C PHE A 94 -14.37 0.15 14.73
N ILE A 95 -13.63 1.20 14.47
CA ILE A 95 -12.21 1.09 14.06
C ILE A 95 -11.34 0.47 15.16
N GLN A 96 -11.60 0.78 16.42
CA GLN A 96 -10.90 0.13 17.55
C GLN A 96 -11.17 -1.37 17.58
N SER A 97 -12.42 -1.79 17.31
CA SER A 97 -12.76 -3.21 17.20
C SER A 97 -12.04 -3.89 16.05
N MET A 98 -11.93 -3.22 14.90
CA MET A 98 -11.20 -3.74 13.74
C MET A 98 -9.71 -3.87 14.03
N ASN A 99 -9.13 -2.91 14.72
CA ASN A 99 -7.73 -2.99 15.14
C ASN A 99 -7.47 -4.21 16.05
N GLY A 100 -8.38 -4.48 16.98
CA GLY A 100 -8.32 -5.67 17.84
C GLY A 100 -8.37 -6.96 17.03
N LEU A 101 -9.30 -7.08 16.09
CA LEU A 101 -9.43 -8.24 15.22
C LEU A 101 -8.20 -8.43 14.30
N ALA A 102 -7.58 -7.35 13.88
CA ALA A 102 -6.38 -7.36 13.04
C ALA A 102 -5.08 -7.61 13.83
N GLY A 103 -5.16 -7.84 15.13
CA GLY A 103 -3.98 -8.07 15.97
C GLY A 103 -3.15 -6.83 16.24
N GLY A 104 -3.73 -5.65 16.11
CA GLY A 104 -3.05 -4.37 16.35
C GLY A 104 -2.29 -3.80 15.15
N GLU A 105 -2.31 -4.47 14.01
CA GLU A 105 -1.60 -4.05 12.79
C GLU A 105 -2.55 -3.37 11.78
N PHE A 106 -3.33 -2.41 12.26
CA PHE A 106 -4.37 -1.73 11.50
C PHE A 106 -4.17 -0.22 11.62
N VAL A 107 -3.79 0.46 10.53
CA VAL A 107 -3.46 1.88 10.55
C VAL A 107 -4.43 2.65 9.63
N PRO A 108 -5.49 3.26 10.20
CA PRO A 108 -6.59 3.86 9.43
C PRO A 108 -6.34 5.33 9.09
N VAL A 109 -5.21 5.62 8.45
CA VAL A 109 -4.88 6.98 7.98
C VAL A 109 -4.38 6.92 6.53
N PRO A 110 -4.53 7.99 5.73
CA PRO A 110 -4.15 7.97 4.32
C PRO A 110 -2.73 7.47 4.07
N GLY A 111 -2.53 6.85 2.93
CA GLY A 111 -1.28 6.20 2.54
C GLY A 111 -1.42 4.70 2.31
N GLY A 112 -2.58 4.11 2.64
CA GLY A 112 -2.97 2.76 2.25
C GLY A 112 -3.94 2.81 1.08
N VAL A 113 -3.53 2.28 -0.08
CA VAL A 113 -4.25 2.42 -1.33
C VAL A 113 -4.50 1.05 -1.93
N LEU A 114 -5.74 0.73 -2.27
CA LEU A 114 -6.04 -0.52 -2.98
C LEU A 114 -5.52 -0.47 -4.41
N LEU A 115 -4.97 -1.58 -4.86
CA LEU A 115 -4.50 -1.78 -6.24
C LEU A 115 -5.55 -2.51 -7.04
N ARG A 116 -5.94 -1.92 -8.17
CA ARG A 116 -6.84 -2.57 -9.14
C ARG A 116 -6.23 -2.52 -10.53
N ASP A 117 -6.55 -3.52 -11.34
CA ASP A 117 -6.26 -3.45 -12.77
C ASP A 117 -7.28 -2.54 -13.48
N GLN A 118 -7.11 -2.37 -14.79
CA GLN A 118 -8.01 -1.53 -15.61
C GLN A 118 -9.45 -2.09 -15.68
N SER A 119 -9.62 -3.36 -15.37
CA SER A 119 -10.94 -4.01 -15.32
C SER A 119 -11.59 -3.93 -13.92
N GLY A 120 -10.91 -3.36 -12.94
CA GLY A 120 -11.41 -3.22 -11.58
C GLY A 120 -11.10 -4.41 -10.66
N VAL A 121 -10.32 -5.38 -11.11
CA VAL A 121 -9.92 -6.53 -10.28
C VAL A 121 -8.96 -6.08 -9.19
N LEU A 122 -9.24 -6.46 -7.95
CA LEU A 122 -8.38 -6.17 -6.81
C LEU A 122 -7.11 -7.04 -6.89
N LEU A 123 -5.96 -6.38 -6.97
CA LEU A 123 -4.65 -7.04 -7.08
C LEU A 123 -3.82 -7.00 -5.79
N GLY A 124 -4.20 -6.17 -4.84
CA GLY A 124 -3.47 -5.99 -3.60
C GLY A 124 -3.61 -4.59 -3.04
N ALA A 125 -2.64 -4.14 -2.29
CA ALA A 125 -2.59 -2.79 -1.75
C ALA A 125 -1.15 -2.28 -1.61
N VAL A 126 -1.03 -0.97 -1.57
CA VAL A 126 0.23 -0.27 -1.24
C VAL A 126 0.03 0.50 0.05
N GLY A 127 1.02 0.46 0.92
CA GLY A 127 1.10 1.33 2.08
C GLY A 127 2.38 2.13 2.08
N ILE A 128 2.29 3.41 2.40
CA ILE A 128 3.45 4.31 2.54
C ILE A 128 3.37 5.04 3.87
N SER A 129 4.52 5.19 4.50
CA SER A 129 4.68 5.97 5.72
C SER A 129 6.05 6.65 5.74
N GLY A 130 6.09 7.86 6.25
CA GLY A 130 7.35 8.62 6.40
C GLY A 130 7.14 10.12 6.53
N ASP A 131 6.17 10.67 5.83
CA ASP A 131 5.82 12.09 5.84
C ASP A 131 4.40 12.29 6.40
N THR A 132 3.70 13.33 6.01
CA THR A 132 2.28 13.45 6.34
C THR A 132 1.48 12.37 5.62
N SER A 133 0.35 11.97 6.18
CA SER A 133 -0.50 10.94 5.57
C SER A 133 -0.97 11.30 4.16
N ASP A 134 -1.28 12.59 3.92
CA ASP A 134 -1.66 13.06 2.58
C ASP A 134 -0.51 12.97 1.58
N ASN A 135 0.71 13.32 1.99
CA ASN A 135 1.90 13.20 1.15
C ASN A 135 2.26 11.74 0.89
N ASP A 136 2.12 10.87 1.89
CA ASP A 136 2.32 9.43 1.74
C ASP A 136 1.37 8.86 0.68
N GLU A 137 0.10 9.25 0.71
CA GLU A 137 -0.90 8.84 -0.28
C GLU A 137 -0.54 9.34 -1.70
N THR A 138 -0.09 10.58 -1.82
CA THR A 138 0.34 11.14 -3.12
C THR A 138 1.48 10.33 -3.72
N ALA A 139 2.47 9.96 -2.92
CA ALA A 139 3.58 9.13 -3.35
C ALA A 139 3.09 7.73 -3.79
N ALA A 140 2.17 7.13 -3.05
CA ALA A 140 1.57 5.83 -3.40
C ALA A 140 0.86 5.87 -4.75
N LEU A 141 0.04 6.89 -4.98
CA LEU A 141 -0.69 7.06 -6.24
C LEU A 141 0.25 7.22 -7.44
N ALA A 142 1.35 7.95 -7.27
CA ALA A 142 2.36 8.09 -8.33
C ALA A 142 3.02 6.74 -8.66
N GLY A 143 3.35 5.94 -7.67
CA GLY A 143 3.91 4.60 -7.87
C GLY A 143 2.94 3.67 -8.59
N ILE A 144 1.68 3.68 -8.19
CA ILE A 144 0.62 2.85 -8.79
C ILE A 144 0.41 3.23 -10.27
N ALA A 145 0.35 4.53 -10.56
CA ALA A 145 0.22 5.01 -11.94
C ALA A 145 1.40 4.58 -12.82
N ALA A 146 2.62 4.60 -12.29
CA ALA A 146 3.82 4.17 -13.01
C ALA A 146 3.76 2.69 -13.42
N ALA A 147 3.05 1.86 -12.66
CA ALA A 147 2.85 0.45 -12.98
C ALA A 147 1.63 0.21 -13.92
N GLY A 148 0.95 1.26 -14.36
CA GLY A 148 -0.23 1.14 -15.21
C GLY A 148 -1.47 0.62 -14.47
N LEU A 149 -1.49 0.70 -13.16
CA LEU A 149 -2.59 0.25 -12.31
C LEU A 149 -3.45 1.42 -11.83
N VAL A 150 -4.57 1.09 -11.23
CA VAL A 150 -5.51 2.05 -10.66
C VAL A 150 -5.47 1.98 -9.14
N GLY A 151 -5.29 3.13 -8.48
CA GLY A 151 -5.32 3.25 -7.03
C GLY A 151 -6.69 3.68 -6.52
N GLU A 152 -7.15 3.05 -5.45
CA GLU A 152 -8.38 3.42 -4.76
C GLU A 152 -8.05 3.87 -3.34
N THR A 153 -8.26 5.15 -3.07
CA THR A 153 -7.93 5.78 -1.77
C THR A 153 -9.08 5.76 -0.77
N GLY A 154 -10.28 5.61 -1.27
CA GLY A 154 -11.50 5.65 -0.48
C GLY A 154 -12.20 7.00 -0.35
#